data_8177a46dc51b18cfa378802afe6010bf
#
_entry.id   8177a46dc51b18cfa378802afe6010bf
#
_cell.length_a   1.000
_cell.length_b   1.000
_cell.length_c   1.000
_cell.angle_alpha   90.00
_cell.angle_beta   90.00
_cell.angle_gamma   90.00
#
_symmetry.space_group_name_H-M   'P 1'
#
loop_
_entity.id
_entity.type
_entity.pdbx_description
1 polymer ?
#
loop_
_entity_poly.entity_id
_entity_poly.type
_entity_poly.pdbx_seq_one_letter_code
_entity_poly.pdbx_strand_id
1 'polypeptide(L)'
;FYHNRLDVAQAWYQKLDAFVGEVSQRVENWGGKYNYLIMSDHGFTTYQQKIHLNRWLAENGYLTLNNGSTEGDLSSIDWQKTKAYAVGLNSIYLNVAGREGKGIVGANEIEPLLAEIQQKLMGWNGPDGKSVMQRIRLKHEVYNGAYTRLGPDLVIGYAPGYRASSETGLGKVPQNLIEANHDHWGADHCVDSDVVPGVIFANRDLQNFGGVSFRDIPFLAIGKHLGQSHIKPPSHV
;
A
#
# COMPACT_ATOMS: atom_id res chain seq x y z
N PHE A 1 -13.86 -6.37 -13.51
CA PHE A 1 -13.88 -5.21 -12.62
C PHE A 1 -13.84 -3.92 -13.43
N TYR A 2 -12.90 -3.79 -14.27
CA TYR A 2 -12.48 -2.66 -15.09
C TYR A 2 -13.57 -2.00 -15.95
N HIS A 3 -14.42 -2.83 -16.57
CA HIS A 3 -15.49 -2.39 -17.47
C HIS A 3 -16.86 -2.87 -17.00
N ASN A 4 -17.02 -3.19 -15.71
CA ASN A 4 -18.23 -3.81 -15.15
C ASN A 4 -18.65 -5.10 -15.89
N ARG A 5 -17.69 -5.81 -16.52
CA ARG A 5 -17.91 -7.05 -17.22
C ARG A 5 -17.85 -8.23 -16.25
N LEU A 6 -18.86 -8.33 -15.38
CA LEU A 6 -18.98 -9.44 -14.42
C LEU A 6 -19.03 -10.81 -15.08
N ASP A 7 -19.58 -10.90 -16.29
CA ASP A 7 -19.59 -12.11 -17.12
C ASP A 7 -18.15 -12.59 -17.42
N VAL A 8 -17.24 -11.69 -17.76
CA VAL A 8 -15.84 -12.02 -18.02
C VAL A 8 -15.14 -12.46 -16.72
N ALA A 9 -15.37 -11.73 -15.62
CA ALA A 9 -14.80 -12.08 -14.32
C ALA A 9 -15.26 -13.47 -13.88
N GLN A 10 -16.55 -13.77 -13.97
CA GLN A 10 -17.12 -15.08 -13.64
C GLN A 10 -16.52 -16.21 -14.48
N ALA A 11 -16.39 -16.00 -15.79
CA ALA A 11 -15.79 -16.99 -16.69
C ALA A 11 -14.31 -17.29 -16.31
N TRP A 12 -13.56 -16.30 -15.85
CA TRP A 12 -12.19 -16.49 -15.37
C TRP A 12 -12.14 -17.20 -14.01
N TYR A 13 -13.03 -16.87 -13.06
CA TYR A 13 -13.13 -17.60 -11.80
C TYR A 13 -13.45 -19.09 -12.03
N GLN A 14 -14.36 -19.40 -12.95
CA GLN A 14 -14.68 -20.79 -13.30
C GLN A 14 -13.47 -21.54 -13.89
N LYS A 15 -12.65 -20.88 -14.73
CA LYS A 15 -11.41 -21.47 -15.26
C LYS A 15 -10.38 -21.71 -14.16
N LEU A 16 -10.21 -20.76 -13.23
CA LEU A 16 -9.30 -20.91 -12.11
C LEU A 16 -9.76 -22.03 -11.16
N ASP A 17 -11.05 -22.12 -10.89
CA ASP A 17 -11.64 -23.19 -10.08
C ASP A 17 -11.41 -24.56 -10.71
N ALA A 18 -11.64 -24.71 -12.01
CA ALA A 18 -11.33 -25.93 -12.74
C ALA A 18 -9.84 -26.29 -12.68
N PHE A 19 -8.95 -25.31 -12.83
CA PHE A 19 -7.50 -25.53 -12.70
C PHE A 19 -7.12 -25.99 -11.29
N VAL A 20 -7.70 -25.39 -10.25
CA VAL A 20 -7.53 -25.82 -8.85
C VAL A 20 -7.98 -27.28 -8.68
N GLY A 21 -9.12 -27.65 -9.25
CA GLY A 21 -9.63 -29.02 -9.24
C GLY A 21 -8.66 -30.01 -9.89
N GLU A 22 -8.09 -29.67 -11.04
CA GLU A 22 -7.08 -30.51 -11.72
C GLU A 22 -5.82 -30.71 -10.88
N VAL A 23 -5.32 -29.64 -10.25
CA VAL A 23 -4.14 -29.72 -9.38
C VAL A 23 -4.44 -30.57 -8.16
N SER A 24 -5.59 -30.38 -7.50
CA SER A 24 -6.02 -31.19 -6.36
C SER A 24 -6.05 -32.68 -6.72
N GLN A 25 -6.68 -33.04 -7.84
CA GLN A 25 -6.76 -34.43 -8.29
C GLN A 25 -5.38 -35.05 -8.55
N ARG A 26 -4.46 -34.30 -9.14
CA ARG A 26 -3.08 -34.77 -9.38
C ARG A 26 -2.33 -35.01 -8.07
N VAL A 27 -2.50 -34.12 -7.10
CA VAL A 27 -1.86 -34.24 -5.77
C VAL A 27 -2.44 -35.44 -5.00
N GLU A 28 -3.76 -35.63 -5.05
CA GLU A 28 -4.43 -36.80 -4.46
C GLU A 28 -3.90 -38.13 -5.04
N ASN A 29 -3.70 -38.18 -6.36
CA ASN A 29 -3.17 -39.35 -7.06
C ASN A 29 -1.71 -39.71 -6.69
N TRP A 30 -0.95 -38.81 -6.05
CA TRP A 30 0.40 -39.09 -5.52
C TRP A 30 0.37 -40.00 -4.29
N GLY A 31 -0.77 -40.14 -3.60
CA GLY A 31 -1.00 -41.14 -2.57
C GLY A 31 -0.30 -40.90 -1.23
N GLY A 32 0.11 -39.68 -0.93
CA GLY A 32 0.77 -39.29 0.33
C GLY A 32 -0.08 -38.40 1.20
N LYS A 33 0.43 -38.08 2.41
CA LYS A 33 -0.10 -36.97 3.20
C LYS A 33 0.47 -35.67 2.67
N TYR A 34 -0.38 -34.73 2.31
CA TYR A 34 0.02 -33.44 1.76
C TYR A 34 -0.77 -32.29 2.39
N ASN A 35 -0.16 -31.12 2.41
CA ASN A 35 -0.83 -29.86 2.69
C ASN A 35 -1.07 -29.15 1.35
N TYR A 36 -2.29 -28.71 1.13
CA TYR A 36 -2.71 -27.99 -0.04
C TYR A 36 -3.20 -26.61 0.34
N LEU A 37 -2.53 -25.58 -0.18
CA LEU A 37 -2.83 -24.17 0.10
C LEU A 37 -3.08 -23.44 -1.22
N ILE A 38 -4.18 -22.71 -1.28
CA ILE A 38 -4.52 -21.79 -2.35
C ILE A 38 -4.58 -20.41 -1.72
N MET A 39 -3.84 -19.46 -2.25
CA MET A 39 -3.79 -18.12 -1.69
C MET A 39 -3.66 -17.06 -2.77
N SER A 40 -4.11 -15.86 -2.47
CA SER A 40 -3.72 -14.65 -3.20
C SER A 40 -2.82 -13.78 -2.33
N ASP A 41 -1.99 -12.96 -2.97
CA ASP A 41 -1.18 -11.94 -2.31
C ASP A 41 -2.05 -10.76 -1.82
N HIS A 42 -3.08 -10.39 -2.56
CA HIS A 42 -4.05 -9.33 -2.24
C HIS A 42 -5.33 -9.51 -3.05
N GLY A 43 -6.34 -8.71 -2.72
CA GLY A 43 -7.53 -8.50 -3.53
C GLY A 43 -7.38 -7.32 -4.50
N PHE A 44 -8.51 -6.86 -5.05
CA PHE A 44 -8.61 -5.70 -5.96
C PHE A 44 -9.81 -4.85 -5.58
N THR A 45 -9.70 -3.54 -5.81
CA THR A 45 -10.83 -2.62 -5.74
C THR A 45 -10.83 -1.64 -6.91
N THR A 46 -11.99 -1.11 -7.25
CA THR A 46 -12.11 -0.05 -8.25
C THR A 46 -11.78 1.30 -7.63
N TYR A 47 -11.26 2.23 -8.43
CA TYR A 47 -11.02 3.60 -8.02
C TYR A 47 -11.47 4.59 -9.10
N GLN A 48 -12.01 5.72 -8.67
CA GLN A 48 -12.55 6.76 -9.50
C GLN A 48 -11.70 8.03 -9.48
N GLN A 49 -10.82 8.16 -8.47
CA GLN A 49 -10.02 9.35 -8.25
C GLN A 49 -8.54 9.01 -8.13
N LYS A 50 -7.69 9.77 -8.81
CA LYS A 50 -6.23 9.72 -8.72
C LYS A 50 -5.74 10.84 -7.82
N ILE A 51 -4.84 10.50 -6.87
CA ILE A 51 -4.31 11.40 -5.86
C ILE A 51 -2.88 11.79 -6.21
N HIS A 52 -2.56 13.08 -6.13
CA HIS A 52 -1.24 13.63 -6.38
C HIS A 52 -0.58 14.10 -5.07
N LEU A 53 0.11 13.19 -4.37
CA LEU A 53 0.70 13.48 -3.06
C LEU A 53 1.70 14.63 -3.07
N ASN A 54 2.56 14.72 -4.09
CA ASN A 54 3.52 15.82 -4.18
C ASN A 54 2.84 17.16 -4.38
N ARG A 55 1.70 17.21 -5.07
CA ARG A 55 0.90 18.42 -5.17
C ARG A 55 0.33 18.81 -3.81
N TRP A 56 -0.20 17.84 -3.07
CA TRP A 56 -0.68 18.07 -1.72
C TRP A 56 0.43 18.59 -0.80
N LEU A 57 1.63 18.00 -0.87
CA LEU A 57 2.79 18.44 -0.11
C LEU A 57 3.20 19.87 -0.46
N ALA A 58 3.13 20.24 -1.74
CA ALA A 58 3.44 21.59 -2.20
C ALA A 58 2.42 22.64 -1.69
N GLU A 59 1.12 22.34 -1.77
CA GLU A 59 0.07 23.23 -1.29
C GLU A 59 0.06 23.40 0.23
N ASN A 60 0.57 22.42 0.96
CA ASN A 60 0.70 22.48 2.42
C ASN A 60 2.08 22.98 2.90
N GLY A 61 2.95 23.43 1.99
CA GLY A 61 4.24 24.05 2.32
C GLY A 61 5.35 23.08 2.72
N TYR A 62 5.20 21.79 2.42
CA TYR A 62 6.23 20.77 2.69
C TYR A 62 7.16 20.54 1.49
N LEU A 63 6.72 20.87 0.27
CA LEU A 63 7.50 20.76 -0.95
C LEU A 63 7.54 22.12 -1.66
N THR A 64 8.71 22.49 -2.14
CA THR A 64 8.92 23.73 -2.90
C THR A 64 9.53 23.40 -4.26
N LEU A 65 8.99 23.99 -5.32
CA LEU A 65 9.56 23.89 -6.66
C LEU A 65 10.46 25.10 -6.95
N ASN A 66 11.49 24.87 -7.78
CA ASN A 66 12.40 25.92 -8.23
C ASN A 66 11.67 26.98 -9.05
N ASN A 67 12.17 28.22 -9.00
CA ASN A 67 11.76 29.35 -9.84
C ASN A 67 10.25 29.68 -9.79
N GLY A 68 9.55 29.33 -8.70
CA GLY A 68 8.10 29.59 -8.57
C GLY A 68 7.24 28.75 -9.51
N SER A 69 7.77 27.66 -10.08
CA SER A 69 6.99 26.71 -10.87
C SER A 69 5.83 26.15 -10.07
N THR A 70 4.73 25.90 -10.75
CA THR A 70 3.54 25.26 -10.15
C THR A 70 3.46 23.77 -10.44
N GLU A 71 4.26 23.26 -11.37
CA GLU A 71 4.36 21.84 -11.72
C GLU A 71 5.79 21.46 -12.06
N GLY A 72 6.11 20.16 -11.99
CA GLY A 72 7.44 19.65 -12.26
C GLY A 72 7.62 18.18 -11.87
N ASP A 73 8.86 17.82 -11.66
CA ASP A 73 9.32 16.51 -11.20
C ASP A 73 10.41 16.65 -10.13
N LEU A 74 11.04 15.54 -9.75
CA LEU A 74 12.10 15.52 -8.73
C LEU A 74 13.28 16.46 -9.05
N SER A 75 13.57 16.73 -10.34
CA SER A 75 14.65 17.65 -10.75
C SER A 75 14.26 19.13 -10.56
N SER A 76 12.97 19.38 -10.52
CA SER A 76 12.38 20.72 -10.34
C SER A 76 12.22 21.11 -8.88
N ILE A 77 12.49 20.21 -7.94
CA ILE A 77 12.35 20.44 -6.50
C ILE A 77 13.50 21.30 -5.95
N ASP A 78 13.15 22.34 -5.19
CA ASP A 78 14.09 23.07 -4.34
C ASP A 78 14.32 22.29 -3.04
N TRP A 79 15.32 21.40 -3.06
CA TRP A 79 15.64 20.55 -1.92
C TRP A 79 16.12 21.30 -0.67
N GLN A 80 16.55 22.57 -0.81
CA GLN A 80 16.94 23.39 0.33
C GLN A 80 15.74 23.98 1.08
N LYS A 81 14.54 23.88 0.49
CA LYS A 81 13.29 24.36 1.09
C LYS A 81 12.25 23.26 1.27
N THR A 82 12.51 22.09 0.73
CA THR A 82 11.57 20.95 0.77
C THR A 82 11.82 20.10 2.01
N LYS A 83 10.77 19.91 2.83
CA LYS A 83 10.80 19.09 4.04
C LYS A 83 10.33 17.64 3.81
N ALA A 84 9.42 17.44 2.84
CA ALA A 84 8.87 16.12 2.52
C ALA A 84 8.58 15.99 1.03
N TYR A 85 8.67 14.77 0.51
CA TYR A 85 8.39 14.43 -0.88
C TYR A 85 7.81 13.03 -0.99
N ALA A 86 7.07 12.76 -2.08
CA ALA A 86 6.51 11.46 -2.38
C ALA A 86 7.16 10.87 -3.64
N VAL A 87 7.55 9.61 -3.56
CA VAL A 87 7.99 8.78 -4.67
C VAL A 87 7.56 7.33 -4.40
N GLY A 88 7.15 6.61 -5.43
CA GLY A 88 6.39 5.38 -5.25
C GLY A 88 4.91 5.67 -4.99
N LEU A 89 4.07 4.63 -5.01
CA LEU A 89 2.61 4.82 -5.01
C LEU A 89 2.04 5.21 -3.64
N ASN A 90 2.66 4.71 -2.56
CA ASN A 90 2.10 4.82 -1.21
C ASN A 90 3.11 5.38 -0.19
N SER A 91 4.07 6.19 -0.63
CA SER A 91 5.23 6.53 0.19
C SER A 91 5.45 8.04 0.29
N ILE A 92 5.63 8.53 1.51
CA ILE A 92 6.16 9.87 1.77
C ILE A 92 7.47 9.73 2.55
N TYR A 93 8.47 10.49 2.11
CA TYR A 93 9.78 10.60 2.73
C TYR A 93 9.97 12.02 3.26
N LEU A 94 10.54 12.16 4.43
CA LEU A 94 11.09 13.43 4.90
C LEU A 94 12.46 13.64 4.27
N ASN A 95 12.78 14.88 3.97
CA ASN A 95 14.11 15.27 3.48
C ASN A 95 15.08 15.44 4.66
N VAL A 96 15.50 14.31 5.26
CA VAL A 96 16.23 14.25 6.53
C VAL A 96 17.71 14.57 6.34
N ALA A 97 18.25 15.47 7.17
CA ALA A 97 19.68 15.77 7.21
C ALA A 97 20.51 14.51 7.53
N GLY A 98 21.52 14.23 6.69
CA GLY A 98 22.38 13.06 6.83
C GLY A 98 21.83 11.75 6.24
N ARG A 99 20.57 11.73 5.79
CA ARG A 99 20.00 10.62 5.02
C ARG A 99 19.89 10.98 3.54
N GLU A 100 19.26 12.10 3.23
CA GLU A 100 19.19 12.65 1.87
C GLU A 100 20.39 13.56 1.59
N GLY A 101 20.84 13.56 0.33
CA GLY A 101 22.04 14.35 -0.08
C GLY A 101 21.89 15.86 0.11
N LYS A 102 20.67 16.39 0.19
CA LYS A 102 20.33 17.79 0.46
C LYS A 102 19.29 17.89 1.58
N GLY A 103 19.34 16.97 2.55
CA GLY A 103 18.41 16.91 3.66
C GLY A 103 18.49 18.13 4.56
N ILE A 104 17.32 18.65 4.96
CA ILE A 104 17.19 19.84 5.82
C ILE A 104 16.45 19.58 7.13
N VAL A 105 15.71 18.46 7.24
CA VAL A 105 14.94 18.12 8.44
C VAL A 105 15.88 17.56 9.50
N GLY A 106 16.03 18.26 10.61
CA GLY A 106 16.84 17.83 11.74
C GLY A 106 16.19 16.70 12.55
N ALA A 107 16.99 15.95 13.29
CA ALA A 107 16.51 14.81 14.07
C ALA A 107 15.37 15.13 15.05
N ASN A 108 15.39 16.31 15.67
CA ASN A 108 14.37 16.79 16.59
C ASN A 108 13.10 17.31 15.91
N GLU A 109 13.11 17.48 14.59
CA GLU A 109 11.96 17.93 13.81
C GLU A 109 11.17 16.75 13.20
N ILE A 110 11.77 15.54 13.14
CA ILE A 110 11.18 14.38 12.46
C ILE A 110 9.80 14.04 13.03
N GLU A 111 9.72 13.72 14.32
CA GLU A 111 8.48 13.27 14.94
C GLU A 111 7.36 14.33 14.90
N PRO A 112 7.61 15.62 15.25
CA PRO A 112 6.58 16.65 15.12
C PRO A 112 6.07 16.83 13.69
N LEU A 113 6.98 16.77 12.70
CA LEU A 113 6.63 16.94 11.29
C LEU A 113 5.82 15.75 10.76
N LEU A 114 6.17 14.52 11.16
CA LEU A 114 5.40 13.32 10.81
C LEU A 114 3.99 13.38 11.38
N ALA A 115 3.84 13.74 12.65
CA ALA A 115 2.55 13.89 13.32
C ALA A 115 1.68 14.96 12.62
N GLU A 116 2.28 16.11 12.26
CA GLU A 116 1.57 17.18 11.55
C GLU A 116 1.07 16.71 10.17
N ILE A 117 1.96 16.10 9.36
CA ILE A 117 1.60 15.59 8.01
C ILE A 117 0.52 14.51 8.12
N GLN A 118 0.68 13.57 9.04
CA GLN A 118 -0.29 12.49 9.27
C GLN A 118 -1.66 13.05 9.64
N GLN A 119 -1.73 13.98 10.58
CA GLN A 119 -2.98 14.60 11.00
C GLN A 119 -3.69 15.35 9.86
N LYS A 120 -2.95 16.14 9.09
CA LYS A 120 -3.51 16.87 7.94
C LYS A 120 -4.00 15.96 6.83
N LEU A 121 -3.23 14.92 6.49
CA LEU A 121 -3.63 13.93 5.49
C LEU A 121 -4.86 13.15 5.93
N MET A 122 -4.95 12.72 7.20
CA MET A 122 -6.12 12.02 7.72
C MET A 122 -7.38 12.91 7.73
N GLY A 123 -7.22 14.22 7.85
CA GLY A 123 -8.30 15.20 7.73
C GLY A 123 -8.70 15.57 6.30
N TRP A 124 -8.01 15.04 5.29
CA TRP A 124 -8.25 15.39 3.90
C TRP A 124 -9.48 14.68 3.35
N ASN A 125 -10.49 15.45 2.94
CA ASN A 125 -11.68 14.96 2.26
C ASN A 125 -11.62 15.26 0.75
N GLY A 126 -12.08 14.31 -0.02
CA GLY A 126 -12.17 14.44 -1.47
C GLY A 126 -13.40 15.25 -1.92
N PRO A 127 -13.59 15.36 -3.24
CA PRO A 127 -14.70 16.13 -3.81
C PRO A 127 -16.09 15.62 -3.41
N ASP A 128 -16.19 14.34 -3.06
CA ASP A 128 -17.41 13.68 -2.58
C ASP A 128 -17.66 13.83 -1.08
N GLY A 129 -16.80 14.58 -0.38
CA GLY A 129 -16.85 14.79 1.07
C GLY A 129 -16.37 13.60 1.90
N LYS A 130 -15.90 12.50 1.28
CA LYS A 130 -15.37 11.34 1.97
C LYS A 130 -13.87 11.49 2.20
N SER A 131 -13.36 10.80 3.23
CA SER A 131 -11.94 10.75 3.49
C SER A 131 -11.17 10.14 2.31
N VAL A 132 -10.10 10.79 1.89
CA VAL A 132 -9.15 10.28 0.89
C VAL A 132 -8.28 9.17 1.48
N MET A 133 -8.01 9.24 2.78
CA MET A 133 -7.14 8.31 3.48
C MET A 133 -7.94 7.32 4.32
N GLN A 134 -7.62 6.04 4.19
CA GLN A 134 -8.11 4.99 5.08
C GLN A 134 -7.24 4.90 6.32
N ARG A 135 -5.92 4.94 6.13
CA ARG A 135 -4.93 4.83 7.19
C ARG A 135 -3.58 5.39 6.75
N ILE A 136 -2.84 5.92 7.69
CA ILE A 136 -1.45 6.33 7.47
C ILE A 136 -0.62 5.72 8.59
N ARG A 137 0.41 4.96 8.22
CA ARG A 137 1.31 4.27 9.17
C ARG A 137 2.68 4.90 9.16
N LEU A 138 3.27 5.01 10.34
CA LEU A 138 4.68 5.36 10.49
C LEU A 138 5.57 4.18 10.08
N LYS A 139 6.77 4.46 9.60
CA LYS A 139 7.68 3.43 9.11
C LYS A 139 7.97 2.32 10.12
N HIS A 140 8.09 2.64 11.40
CA HIS A 140 8.38 1.67 12.45
C HIS A 140 7.18 0.74 12.78
N GLU A 141 5.97 1.11 12.39
CA GLU A 141 4.77 0.28 12.51
C GLU A 141 4.71 -0.79 11.39
N VAL A 142 5.38 -0.54 10.26
CA VAL A 142 5.31 -1.37 9.05
C VAL A 142 6.58 -2.20 8.87
N TYR A 143 7.74 -1.58 9.09
CA TYR A 143 9.04 -2.18 8.81
C TYR A 143 9.84 -2.44 10.08
N ASN A 144 10.57 -3.55 10.08
CA ASN A 144 11.57 -3.87 11.07
C ASN A 144 12.83 -4.45 10.39
N GLY A 145 14.01 -4.30 11.03
CA GLY A 145 15.26 -4.82 10.52
C GLY A 145 16.25 -3.72 10.09
N ALA A 146 17.40 -4.14 9.62
CA ALA A 146 18.56 -3.27 9.38
C ALA A 146 18.31 -2.15 8.35
N TYR A 147 17.39 -2.36 7.41
CA TYR A 147 17.11 -1.42 6.32
C TYR A 147 15.89 -0.52 6.59
N THR A 148 15.23 -0.64 7.73
CA THR A 148 14.06 0.21 8.10
C THR A 148 14.35 1.69 7.94
N ARG A 149 15.58 2.12 8.25
CA ARG A 149 16.00 3.53 8.11
C ARG A 149 15.89 4.08 6.69
N LEU A 150 15.93 3.22 5.65
CA LEU A 150 15.83 3.59 4.24
C LEU A 150 14.39 3.57 3.72
N GLY A 151 13.46 3.01 4.48
CA GLY A 151 12.05 2.97 4.13
C GLY A 151 11.38 4.36 4.17
N PRO A 152 10.19 4.48 3.54
CA PRO A 152 9.39 5.70 3.62
C PRO A 152 9.05 6.02 5.08
N ASP A 153 8.97 7.30 5.40
CA ASP A 153 8.65 7.74 6.76
C ASP A 153 7.16 7.59 7.07
N LEU A 154 6.30 7.76 6.05
CA LEU A 154 4.88 7.45 6.09
C LEU A 154 4.49 6.49 4.97
N VAL A 155 3.69 5.49 5.31
CA VAL A 155 3.04 4.57 4.37
C VAL A 155 1.57 4.92 4.29
N ILE A 156 1.13 5.29 3.09
CA ILE A 156 -0.19 5.83 2.83
C ILE A 156 -1.15 4.72 2.38
N GLY A 157 -2.22 4.53 3.12
CA GLY A 157 -3.35 3.67 2.77
C GLY A 157 -4.53 4.51 2.30
N TYR A 158 -4.82 4.49 1.00
CA TYR A 158 -5.96 5.22 0.44
C TYR A 158 -7.28 4.53 0.76
N ALA A 159 -8.32 5.33 0.93
CA ALA A 159 -9.70 4.85 1.12
C ALA A 159 -10.28 4.29 -0.20
N PRO A 160 -11.38 3.50 -0.14
CA PRO A 160 -12.07 3.01 -1.32
C PRO A 160 -12.43 4.14 -2.29
N GLY A 161 -12.18 3.94 -3.58
CA GLY A 161 -12.43 4.92 -4.63
C GLY A 161 -11.25 5.85 -4.95
N TYR A 162 -10.21 5.86 -4.12
CA TYR A 162 -9.00 6.66 -4.29
C TYR A 162 -7.76 5.78 -4.51
N ARG A 163 -6.80 6.31 -5.26
CA ARG A 163 -5.51 5.67 -5.53
C ARG A 163 -4.45 6.73 -5.82
N ALA A 164 -3.19 6.47 -5.51
CA ALA A 164 -2.10 7.30 -6.00
C ALA A 164 -2.10 7.38 -7.52
N SER A 165 -1.83 8.56 -8.08
CA SER A 165 -1.55 8.70 -9.50
C SER A 165 -0.22 8.04 -9.89
N SER A 166 -0.08 7.69 -11.16
CA SER A 166 1.21 7.22 -11.70
C SER A 166 2.27 8.33 -11.63
N GLU A 167 1.87 9.58 -11.73
CA GLU A 167 2.70 10.76 -11.57
C GLU A 167 3.32 10.83 -10.17
N THR A 168 2.52 10.57 -9.11
CA THR A 168 3.05 10.44 -7.74
C THR A 168 4.10 9.32 -7.66
N GLY A 169 3.83 8.18 -8.29
CA GLY A 169 4.77 7.06 -8.34
C GLY A 169 6.13 7.45 -8.93
N LEU A 170 6.13 8.34 -9.90
CA LEU A 170 7.33 8.88 -10.57
C LEU A 170 7.91 10.12 -9.88
N GLY A 171 7.35 10.58 -8.77
CA GLY A 171 7.80 11.77 -8.06
C GLY A 171 7.43 13.09 -8.74
N LYS A 172 6.46 13.10 -9.66
CA LYS A 172 6.00 14.34 -10.32
C LYS A 172 5.13 15.16 -9.39
N VAL A 173 5.05 16.46 -9.70
CA VAL A 173 4.21 17.46 -9.04
C VAL A 173 3.27 18.06 -10.10
N PRO A 174 2.11 17.46 -10.39
CA PRO A 174 1.15 18.00 -11.34
C PRO A 174 0.37 19.19 -10.75
N GLN A 175 -0.46 19.85 -11.57
CA GLN A 175 -1.23 21.02 -11.14
C GLN A 175 -2.37 20.68 -10.18
N ASN A 176 -3.04 19.54 -10.43
CA ASN A 176 -4.23 19.17 -9.68
C ASN A 176 -3.88 18.35 -8.46
N LEU A 177 -4.64 18.50 -7.37
CA LEU A 177 -4.57 17.64 -6.16
C LEU A 177 -5.18 16.26 -6.40
N ILE A 178 -6.33 16.26 -7.07
CA ILE A 178 -7.15 15.07 -7.34
C ILE A 178 -7.64 15.18 -8.80
N GLU A 179 -7.62 14.05 -9.48
CA GLU A 179 -8.16 13.93 -10.83
C GLU A 179 -9.11 12.75 -10.93
N ALA A 180 -10.20 12.91 -11.70
CA ALA A 180 -11.04 11.78 -12.07
C ALA A 180 -10.23 10.77 -12.90
N ASN A 181 -10.43 9.48 -12.62
CA ASN A 181 -9.78 8.43 -13.37
C ASN A 181 -10.51 8.18 -14.70
N HIS A 182 -9.91 8.61 -15.80
CA HIS A 182 -10.37 8.35 -17.16
C HIS A 182 -9.48 7.34 -17.90
N ASP A 183 -8.51 6.75 -17.21
CA ASP A 183 -7.59 5.77 -17.78
C ASP A 183 -8.31 4.43 -18.01
N HIS A 184 -7.74 3.59 -18.86
CA HIS A 184 -8.20 2.20 -19.00
C HIS A 184 -8.00 1.37 -17.71
N TRP A 185 -7.14 1.83 -16.82
CA TRP A 185 -6.83 1.17 -15.56
C TRP A 185 -7.77 1.68 -14.45
N GLY A 186 -8.86 0.97 -14.23
CA GLY A 186 -9.93 1.37 -13.30
C GLY A 186 -10.00 0.57 -12.01
N ALA A 187 -9.11 -0.39 -11.80
CA ALA A 187 -9.03 -1.20 -10.58
C ALA A 187 -7.56 -1.48 -10.21
N ASP A 188 -7.24 -1.49 -8.92
CA ASP A 188 -5.89 -1.72 -8.42
C ASP A 188 -5.92 -2.26 -6.98
N HIS A 189 -4.76 -2.61 -6.47
CA HIS A 189 -4.50 -3.00 -5.08
C HIS A 189 -3.67 -1.95 -4.31
N CYS A 190 -3.21 -0.88 -4.96
CA CYS A 190 -2.39 0.18 -4.34
C CYS A 190 -3.23 1.14 -3.49
N VAL A 191 -3.95 0.57 -2.53
CA VAL A 191 -4.82 1.22 -1.54
C VAL A 191 -4.45 0.70 -0.13
N ASP A 192 -5.24 1.01 0.90
CA ASP A 192 -5.01 0.39 2.22
C ASP A 192 -5.25 -1.13 2.16
N SER A 193 -4.43 -1.90 2.87
CA SER A 193 -4.50 -3.36 2.88
C SER A 193 -5.85 -3.92 3.33
N ASP A 194 -6.55 -3.21 4.21
CA ASP A 194 -7.86 -3.63 4.71
C ASP A 194 -8.98 -3.48 3.65
N VAL A 195 -8.71 -2.69 2.59
CA VAL A 195 -9.64 -2.51 1.46
C VAL A 195 -9.54 -3.66 0.45
N VAL A 196 -8.37 -4.30 0.37
CA VAL A 196 -8.06 -5.35 -0.62
C VAL A 196 -7.50 -6.61 0.05
N PRO A 197 -8.21 -7.23 1.01
CA PRO A 197 -7.74 -8.43 1.67
C PRO A 197 -7.52 -9.55 0.66
N GLY A 198 -6.47 -10.33 0.86
CA GLY A 198 -6.25 -11.58 0.14
C GLY A 198 -7.14 -12.70 0.67
N VAL A 199 -7.07 -13.85 0.00
CA VAL A 199 -7.77 -15.07 0.40
C VAL A 199 -6.79 -16.21 0.63
N ILE A 200 -7.18 -17.14 1.53
CA ILE A 200 -6.48 -18.40 1.72
C ILE A 200 -7.49 -19.53 1.90
N PHE A 201 -7.26 -20.63 1.20
CA PHE A 201 -7.97 -21.89 1.36
C PHE A 201 -6.96 -23.01 1.62
N ALA A 202 -7.34 -23.99 2.41
CA ALA A 202 -6.51 -25.13 2.73
C ALA A 202 -7.35 -26.41 2.83
N ASN A 203 -6.72 -27.56 2.59
CA ASN A 203 -7.32 -28.89 2.82
C ASN A 203 -7.23 -29.32 4.31
N ARG A 204 -7.05 -28.37 5.21
CA ARG A 204 -6.95 -28.56 6.68
C ARG A 204 -7.64 -27.41 7.39
N ASP A 205 -7.99 -27.66 8.66
CA ASP A 205 -8.57 -26.62 9.50
C ASP A 205 -7.57 -25.51 9.82
N LEU A 206 -7.97 -24.26 9.52
CA LEU A 206 -7.21 -23.04 9.80
C LEU A 206 -7.74 -22.26 11.03
N GLN A 207 -8.81 -22.74 11.70
CA GLN A 207 -9.47 -22.00 12.78
C GLN A 207 -8.57 -21.73 13.99
N ASN A 208 -7.56 -22.57 14.20
CA ASN A 208 -6.62 -22.45 15.32
C ASN A 208 -5.53 -21.38 15.12
N PHE A 209 -5.53 -20.66 14.00
CA PHE A 209 -4.49 -19.65 13.68
C PHE A 209 -4.86 -18.23 14.09
N GLY A 210 -6.10 -17.99 14.58
CA GLY A 210 -6.52 -16.65 15.05
C GLY A 210 -6.47 -15.52 13.98
N GLY A 211 -6.30 -15.91 12.71
CA GLY A 211 -5.99 -15.09 11.55
C GLY A 211 -4.70 -15.58 10.92
N VAL A 212 -4.66 -15.64 9.59
CA VAL A 212 -3.50 -16.11 8.82
C VAL A 212 -2.84 -14.92 8.14
N SER A 213 -1.53 -14.79 8.34
CA SER A 213 -0.69 -13.80 7.69
C SER A 213 0.27 -14.47 6.71
N PHE A 214 0.91 -13.70 5.83
CA PHE A 214 1.96 -14.22 4.95
C PHE A 214 3.12 -14.89 5.71
N ARG A 215 3.37 -14.50 6.95
CA ARG A 215 4.40 -15.10 7.81
C ARG A 215 4.08 -16.52 8.23
N ASP A 216 2.80 -16.90 8.22
CA ASP A 216 2.32 -18.22 8.60
C ASP A 216 2.38 -19.22 7.45
N ILE A 217 2.41 -18.73 6.20
CA ILE A 217 2.35 -19.57 4.99
C ILE A 217 3.45 -20.66 4.96
N PRO A 218 4.74 -20.38 5.23
CA PRO A 218 5.77 -21.42 5.24
C PRO A 218 5.48 -22.53 6.25
N PHE A 219 4.96 -22.17 7.42
CA PHE A 219 4.65 -23.13 8.50
C PHE A 219 3.39 -23.94 8.15
N LEU A 220 2.40 -23.30 7.55
CA LEU A 220 1.22 -24.00 7.05
C LEU A 220 1.60 -25.00 5.98
N ALA A 221 2.47 -24.64 5.04
CA ALA A 221 2.92 -25.50 3.95
C ALA A 221 3.65 -26.76 4.45
N ILE A 222 4.55 -26.62 5.45
CA ILE A 222 5.31 -27.76 5.99
C ILE A 222 4.56 -28.53 7.09
N GLY A 223 3.34 -28.10 7.44
CA GLY A 223 2.51 -28.77 8.46
C GLY A 223 3.01 -28.62 9.90
N LYS A 224 3.94 -27.71 10.16
CA LYS A 224 4.37 -27.41 11.53
C LYS A 224 3.44 -26.36 12.13
N HIS A 225 2.84 -26.71 13.28
CA HIS A 225 2.32 -25.68 14.16
C HIS A 225 3.51 -24.95 14.79
N LEU A 226 3.58 -23.66 14.63
CA LEU A 226 4.33 -22.84 15.59
C LEU A 226 3.55 -22.97 16.89
N GLY A 227 4.10 -23.77 17.83
CA GLY A 227 3.63 -23.73 19.21
C GLY A 227 3.59 -22.26 19.64
N GLN A 228 2.60 -21.88 20.41
CA GLN A 228 2.19 -20.53 20.82
C GLN A 228 3.26 -19.60 21.42
N SER A 229 4.51 -19.76 21.12
CA SER A 229 5.60 -18.99 21.65
C SER A 229 6.36 -18.26 20.54
N HIS A 230 6.26 -16.96 20.58
CA HIS A 230 7.20 -15.94 20.11
C HIS A 230 6.93 -15.07 18.88
N ILE A 231 5.71 -15.02 18.34
CA ILE A 231 5.37 -13.86 17.54
C ILE A 231 4.06 -13.29 18.09
N LYS A 232 4.16 -12.35 19.03
CA LYS A 232 3.03 -11.46 19.30
C LYS A 232 2.74 -10.72 17.99
N PRO A 233 1.50 -10.80 17.44
CA PRO A 233 1.11 -9.84 16.42
C PRO A 233 1.30 -8.45 17.01
N PRO A 234 1.65 -7.44 16.20
CA PRO A 234 1.60 -6.07 16.68
C PRO A 234 0.20 -5.86 17.25
N SER A 235 0.13 -5.43 18.50
CA SER A 235 -1.11 -5.06 19.15
C SER A 235 -1.81 -4.04 18.26
N HIS A 236 -2.99 -4.41 17.79
CA HIS A 236 -3.89 -3.47 17.16
C HIS A 236 -4.21 -2.38 18.19
N VAL A 237 -3.69 -1.19 17.99
CA VAL A 237 -4.15 0.05 18.60
C VAL A 237 -4.65 0.93 17.48
#